data_a05689ccafb9df771ff033f4e309e8d9
#
_entry.id   a05689ccafb9df771ff033f4e309e8d9
#
_cell.length_a   1.000
_cell.length_b   1.000
_cell.length_c   1.000
_cell.angle_alpha   90.00
_cell.angle_beta   90.00
_cell.angle_gamma   90.00
#
_symmetry.space_group_name_H-M   'P 1'
#
loop_
_entity.id
_entity.type
_entity.pdbx_description
1 polymer ?
#
loop_
_entity_poly.entity_id
_entity_poly.type
_entity_poly.pdbx_seq_one_letter_code
_entity_poly.pdbx_strand_id
1 'polypeptide(L)'
;MGDTWWFCPSDLTPIDSSNRPDIPSMYKTLIDTRADQGYSVVHMAFLGTIQTPGGKASHGDLFERRVNPAYWQKVDRYIEYANARGIVPVIGFGLHQYLNTTSLKQLQELWRYALARLGSHAVAFLICGEYNQRGKDLAAAARVDKILHLGQYIRERDPYKRALTVHPWATGVEGRQMWTQGWYDVIMLQGGHGRTPPAVSAYRQALDHKPTRPVIEGECKYEGIHRFTAGEVRHVAYRAFQAGCRGFTYGSHGLWYPTRDENDRKFDNWGSPMPWWRAYKRPGGAQMKHFHARYESLEWWRLQPLPQAVRTEPQLDEQRQPLVQGLPAGKPGHARPLYLIYFSAGSDEAATLTGLPPAAAPRYGAQWFDPRTGEQKPAGELVAEGGALRLPDRPSAVDWVLRLRS
;
A
#
# COMPACT_ATOMS: atom_id res chain seq x y z
N MET A 1 -1.21 -4.69 -5.23
CA MET A 1 -0.90 -3.24 -5.10
C MET A 1 -2.18 -2.46 -4.85
N GLY A 2 -2.15 -1.46 -3.96
CA GLY A 2 -3.33 -0.70 -3.54
C GLY A 2 -3.26 0.79 -3.82
N ASP A 3 -4.42 1.46 -3.77
CA ASP A 3 -4.57 2.92 -3.70
C ASP A 3 -5.38 3.30 -2.45
N THR A 4 -5.26 4.52 -1.99
CA THR A 4 -5.89 5.00 -0.76
C THR A 4 -6.91 6.08 -1.05
N TRP A 5 -8.17 5.80 -0.70
CA TRP A 5 -9.32 6.71 -0.85
C TRP A 5 -10.12 6.76 0.46
N TRP A 6 -9.56 7.40 1.47
CA TRP A 6 -10.11 7.41 2.83
C TRP A 6 -11.57 7.88 2.92
N PHE A 7 -12.02 8.74 2.00
CA PHE A 7 -13.37 9.31 1.98
C PHE A 7 -14.29 8.66 0.93
N CYS A 8 -14.02 7.41 0.58
CA CYS A 8 -14.84 6.60 -0.31
C CYS A 8 -15.36 5.36 0.44
N PRO A 9 -16.58 4.87 0.17
CA PRO A 9 -17.63 5.50 -0.65
C PRO A 9 -18.29 6.69 0.06
N SER A 10 -18.54 7.76 -0.68
CA SER A 10 -19.25 8.93 -0.16
C SER A 10 -19.75 9.84 -1.29
N ASP A 11 -20.48 10.91 -0.95
CA ASP A 11 -20.86 11.94 -1.91
C ASP A 11 -19.68 12.78 -2.43
N LEU A 12 -18.51 12.62 -1.80
CA LEU A 12 -17.27 13.21 -2.32
C LEU A 12 -16.68 12.42 -3.50
N THR A 13 -17.07 11.14 -3.62
CA THR A 13 -16.66 10.24 -4.71
C THR A 13 -17.91 9.62 -5.37
N PRO A 14 -18.79 10.40 -6.00
CA PRO A 14 -20.07 9.90 -6.46
C PRO A 14 -19.93 8.84 -7.55
N ILE A 15 -20.75 7.76 -7.42
CA ILE A 15 -20.76 6.65 -8.39
C ILE A 15 -21.62 6.93 -9.62
N ASP A 16 -22.65 7.77 -9.48
CA ASP A 16 -23.61 8.03 -10.56
C ASP A 16 -23.39 9.37 -11.28
N SER A 17 -22.42 10.14 -10.85
CA SER A 17 -22.14 11.47 -11.37
C SER A 17 -20.71 11.91 -11.12
N SER A 18 -20.35 13.05 -11.67
CA SER A 18 -19.19 13.82 -11.30
C SER A 18 -19.49 15.32 -11.40
N ASN A 19 -18.55 16.16 -10.96
CA ASN A 19 -18.62 17.61 -11.19
C ASN A 19 -17.92 18.02 -12.51
N ARG A 20 -17.75 17.06 -13.43
CA ARG A 20 -17.13 17.27 -14.75
C ARG A 20 -18.07 16.81 -15.83
N PRO A 21 -18.44 17.66 -16.81
CA PRO A 21 -19.35 17.28 -17.89
C PRO A 21 -18.78 16.19 -18.81
N ASP A 22 -17.47 16.12 -18.91
CA ASP A 22 -16.73 15.13 -19.71
C ASP A 22 -16.52 13.78 -19.00
N ILE A 23 -16.87 13.67 -17.70
CA ILE A 23 -16.69 12.48 -16.88
C ILE A 23 -18.04 12.10 -16.25
N PRO A 24 -18.71 11.06 -16.74
CA PRO A 24 -20.07 10.71 -16.27
C PRO A 24 -20.10 10.25 -14.80
N SER A 25 -19.04 9.63 -14.31
CA SER A 25 -18.95 9.11 -12.94
C SER A 25 -17.53 9.26 -12.41
N MET A 26 -17.38 9.92 -11.27
CA MET A 26 -16.09 10.03 -10.62
C MET A 26 -15.58 8.67 -10.17
N TYR A 27 -16.36 7.95 -9.36
CA TYR A 27 -15.93 6.68 -8.79
C TYR A 27 -15.54 5.65 -9.86
N LYS A 28 -16.40 5.49 -10.89
CA LYS A 28 -16.14 4.53 -11.97
C LYS A 28 -14.87 4.88 -12.73
N THR A 29 -14.66 6.15 -13.04
CA THR A 29 -13.41 6.60 -13.70
C THR A 29 -12.17 6.30 -12.88
N LEU A 30 -12.23 6.50 -11.55
CA LEU A 30 -11.11 6.18 -10.67
C LEU A 30 -10.83 4.67 -10.62
N ILE A 31 -11.87 3.84 -10.47
CA ILE A 31 -11.75 2.37 -10.44
C ILE A 31 -11.22 1.85 -11.78
N ASP A 32 -11.78 2.28 -12.91
CA ASP A 32 -11.34 1.85 -14.23
C ASP A 32 -9.87 2.19 -14.46
N THR A 33 -9.48 3.42 -14.14
CA THR A 33 -8.09 3.85 -14.26
C THR A 33 -7.14 2.99 -13.44
N ARG A 34 -7.52 2.66 -12.20
CA ARG A 34 -6.66 1.83 -11.34
C ARG A 34 -6.64 0.36 -11.78
N ALA A 35 -7.75 -0.18 -12.24
CA ALA A 35 -7.79 -1.52 -12.83
C ALA A 35 -6.86 -1.63 -14.05
N ASP A 36 -6.92 -0.65 -14.97
CA ASP A 36 -6.04 -0.59 -16.15
C ASP A 36 -4.56 -0.42 -15.81
N GLN A 37 -4.28 0.14 -14.64
CA GLN A 37 -2.93 0.28 -14.09
C GLN A 37 -2.48 -0.94 -13.26
N GLY A 38 -3.29 -2.00 -13.15
CA GLY A 38 -2.95 -3.23 -12.45
C GLY A 38 -3.09 -3.15 -10.92
N TYR A 39 -3.83 -2.18 -10.40
CA TYR A 39 -4.17 -2.16 -8.98
C TYR A 39 -5.18 -3.26 -8.65
N SER A 40 -4.98 -3.92 -7.52
CA SER A 40 -5.83 -5.02 -7.05
C SER A 40 -6.62 -4.69 -5.78
N VAL A 41 -6.30 -3.57 -5.13
CA VAL A 41 -6.87 -3.19 -3.84
C VAL A 41 -7.11 -1.67 -3.79
N VAL A 42 -8.18 -1.26 -3.10
CA VAL A 42 -8.41 0.13 -2.71
C VAL A 42 -8.80 0.20 -1.24
N HIS A 43 -8.10 1.03 -0.46
CA HIS A 43 -8.47 1.30 0.93
C HIS A 43 -9.62 2.32 0.98
N MET A 44 -10.71 1.96 1.67
CA MET A 44 -11.93 2.77 1.81
C MET A 44 -12.37 2.80 3.27
N ALA A 45 -12.45 3.96 3.87
CA ALA A 45 -12.77 4.08 5.29
C ALA A 45 -14.22 4.47 5.59
N PHE A 46 -15.11 4.61 4.60
CA PHE A 46 -16.52 4.99 4.77
C PHE A 46 -16.75 6.27 5.60
N LEU A 47 -15.82 7.22 5.54
CA LEU A 47 -15.87 8.44 6.36
C LEU A 47 -16.86 9.49 5.87
N GLY A 48 -17.46 9.28 4.72
CA GLY A 48 -18.38 10.24 4.10
C GLY A 48 -19.85 9.88 4.30
N THR A 49 -20.72 10.84 3.97
CA THR A 49 -22.15 10.61 3.84
C THR A 49 -22.48 10.27 2.39
N ILE A 50 -23.54 9.49 2.21
CA ILE A 50 -24.13 9.16 0.91
C ILE A 50 -25.53 9.74 0.88
N GLN A 51 -25.86 10.52 -0.15
CA GLN A 51 -27.23 10.99 -0.39
C GLN A 51 -28.14 9.81 -0.71
N THR A 52 -29.26 9.77 -0.03
CA THR A 52 -30.35 8.80 -0.25
C THR A 52 -31.67 9.53 -0.40
N PRO A 53 -32.72 8.91 -0.96
CA PRO A 53 -34.05 9.49 -0.96
C PRO A 53 -34.45 9.88 0.48
N GLY A 54 -34.83 11.15 0.67
CA GLY A 54 -35.19 11.67 1.99
C GLY A 54 -34.07 12.39 2.75
N GLY A 55 -32.87 12.56 2.18
CA GLY A 55 -31.82 13.38 2.75
C GLY A 55 -30.44 12.72 2.86
N LYS A 56 -29.56 13.36 3.61
CA LYS A 56 -28.23 12.81 3.90
C LYS A 56 -28.35 11.62 4.85
N ALA A 57 -27.75 10.50 4.45
CA ALA A 57 -27.70 9.32 5.28
C ALA A 57 -26.27 8.83 5.43
N SER A 58 -25.91 8.51 6.64
CA SER A 58 -24.77 7.68 6.99
C SER A 58 -25.21 6.21 6.99
N HIS A 59 -24.32 5.30 7.45
CA HIS A 59 -24.62 3.88 7.66
C HIS A 59 -25.94 3.61 8.43
N GLY A 60 -26.67 4.65 8.77
CA GLY A 60 -27.89 4.60 9.57
C GLY A 60 -27.57 4.74 11.05
N ASP A 61 -28.60 4.99 11.81
CA ASP A 61 -28.51 4.97 13.27
C ASP A 61 -28.58 3.53 13.77
N LEU A 62 -27.50 2.78 13.50
CA LEU A 62 -27.34 1.42 14.05
C LEU A 62 -27.36 1.42 15.57
N PHE A 63 -27.11 2.59 16.17
CA PHE A 63 -27.11 2.78 17.60
C PHE A 63 -28.53 2.83 18.18
N GLU A 64 -29.49 3.31 17.37
CA GLU A 64 -30.92 3.23 17.67
C GLU A 64 -31.61 2.02 17.01
N ARG A 65 -30.84 1.05 16.51
CA ARG A 65 -31.34 -0.12 15.77
C ARG A 65 -32.06 0.23 14.45
N ARG A 66 -31.69 1.36 13.87
CA ARG A 66 -32.22 1.80 12.57
C ARG A 66 -31.14 1.70 11.51
N VAL A 67 -31.24 0.67 10.69
CA VAL A 67 -30.40 0.55 9.49
C VAL A 67 -30.97 1.42 8.39
N ASN A 68 -30.14 2.14 7.64
CA ASN A 68 -30.54 2.82 6.43
C ASN A 68 -30.33 1.92 5.20
N PRO A 69 -31.35 1.25 4.69
CA PRO A 69 -31.18 0.32 3.58
C PRO A 69 -30.65 1.01 2.30
N ALA A 70 -31.11 2.23 2.02
CA ALA A 70 -30.71 2.98 0.83
C ALA A 70 -29.22 3.34 0.83
N TYR A 71 -28.67 3.65 2.01
CA TYR A 71 -27.24 3.84 2.17
C TYR A 71 -26.47 2.56 1.81
N TRP A 72 -26.84 1.43 2.40
CA TRP A 72 -26.15 0.16 2.20
C TRP A 72 -26.31 -0.39 0.80
N GLN A 73 -27.48 -0.21 0.16
CA GLN A 73 -27.68 -0.55 -1.25
C GLN A 73 -26.74 0.26 -2.15
N LYS A 74 -26.48 1.52 -1.79
CA LYS A 74 -25.54 2.34 -2.55
C LYS A 74 -24.09 1.87 -2.30
N VAL A 75 -23.75 1.50 -1.08
CA VAL A 75 -22.44 0.90 -0.75
C VAL A 75 -22.20 -0.37 -1.56
N ASP A 76 -23.18 -1.27 -1.66
CA ASP A 76 -23.06 -2.49 -2.47
C ASP A 76 -22.67 -2.15 -3.92
N ARG A 77 -23.29 -1.16 -4.53
CA ARG A 77 -22.96 -0.73 -5.91
C ARG A 77 -21.53 -0.28 -6.09
N TYR A 78 -20.94 0.41 -5.09
CA TYR A 78 -19.52 0.76 -5.12
C TYR A 78 -18.64 -0.49 -5.09
N ILE A 79 -18.95 -1.44 -4.21
CA ILE A 79 -18.19 -2.68 -4.06
C ILE A 79 -18.32 -3.55 -5.29
N GLU A 80 -19.54 -3.76 -5.78
CA GLU A 80 -19.84 -4.55 -6.99
C GLU A 80 -19.07 -4.02 -8.20
N TYR A 81 -19.05 -2.71 -8.38
CA TYR A 81 -18.32 -2.10 -9.49
C TYR A 81 -16.81 -2.35 -9.38
N ALA A 82 -16.24 -2.20 -8.19
CA ALA A 82 -14.82 -2.48 -7.96
C ALA A 82 -14.50 -3.97 -8.19
N ASN A 83 -15.34 -4.87 -7.65
CA ASN A 83 -15.15 -6.32 -7.82
C ASN A 83 -15.26 -6.76 -9.29
N ALA A 84 -16.18 -6.17 -10.06
CA ALA A 84 -16.30 -6.43 -11.49
C ALA A 84 -15.06 -6.00 -12.30
N ARG A 85 -14.21 -5.14 -11.73
CA ARG A 85 -12.92 -4.70 -12.30
C ARG A 85 -11.71 -5.41 -11.69
N GLY A 86 -11.92 -6.44 -10.87
CA GLY A 86 -10.85 -7.19 -10.21
C GLY A 86 -10.21 -6.46 -9.02
N ILE A 87 -10.84 -5.38 -8.53
CA ILE A 87 -10.35 -4.62 -7.37
C ILE A 87 -11.11 -5.06 -6.12
N VAL A 88 -10.36 -5.36 -5.07
CA VAL A 88 -10.88 -5.71 -3.74
C VAL A 88 -10.85 -4.46 -2.84
N PRO A 89 -12.01 -3.92 -2.43
CA PRO A 89 -12.06 -2.89 -1.42
C PRO A 89 -11.61 -3.41 -0.05
N VAL A 90 -10.71 -2.68 0.62
CA VAL A 90 -10.42 -2.86 2.04
C VAL A 90 -11.26 -1.86 2.81
N ILE A 91 -12.25 -2.37 3.52
CA ILE A 91 -13.35 -1.59 4.08
C ILE A 91 -13.13 -1.35 5.57
N GLY A 92 -13.24 -0.08 5.97
CA GLY A 92 -13.26 0.35 7.36
C GLY A 92 -14.38 1.35 7.63
N PHE A 93 -14.62 1.68 8.90
CA PHE A 93 -15.72 2.58 9.30
C PHE A 93 -15.25 3.89 9.93
N GLY A 94 -13.96 4.17 9.91
CA GLY A 94 -13.45 5.44 10.38
C GLY A 94 -12.01 5.40 10.87
N LEU A 95 -11.56 6.58 11.24
CA LEU A 95 -10.27 6.80 11.91
C LEU A 95 -10.46 6.72 13.44
N HIS A 96 -9.41 7.01 14.19
CA HIS A 96 -9.37 6.94 15.65
C HIS A 96 -10.54 7.66 16.37
N GLN A 97 -11.06 8.78 15.82
CA GLN A 97 -12.19 9.51 16.38
C GLN A 97 -13.43 8.62 16.53
N TYR A 98 -13.62 7.72 15.59
CA TYR A 98 -14.73 6.78 15.62
C TYR A 98 -14.67 5.83 16.83
N LEU A 99 -13.47 5.36 17.20
CA LEU A 99 -13.28 4.56 18.42
C LEU A 99 -13.48 5.39 19.69
N ASN A 100 -13.17 6.69 19.66
CA ASN A 100 -13.33 7.57 20.82
C ASN A 100 -14.81 7.78 21.17
N THR A 101 -15.65 8.06 20.18
CA THR A 101 -17.02 8.51 20.34
C THR A 101 -18.05 7.38 20.39
N THR A 102 -17.68 6.15 20.00
CA THR A 102 -18.61 5.04 19.85
C THR A 102 -18.31 3.95 20.88
N SER A 103 -19.34 3.45 21.56
CA SER A 103 -19.18 2.35 22.52
C SER A 103 -18.82 1.04 21.83
N LEU A 104 -18.16 0.12 22.54
CA LEU A 104 -17.81 -1.19 22.00
C LEU A 104 -19.06 -1.95 21.50
N LYS A 105 -20.17 -1.88 22.24
CA LYS A 105 -21.43 -2.52 21.85
C LYS A 105 -21.94 -1.99 20.50
N GLN A 106 -21.95 -0.68 20.33
CA GLN A 106 -22.37 -0.04 19.08
C GLN A 106 -21.46 -0.43 17.90
N LEU A 107 -20.14 -0.47 18.13
CA LEU A 107 -19.18 -0.95 17.14
C LEU A 107 -19.43 -2.40 16.75
N GLN A 108 -19.72 -3.27 17.73
CA GLN A 108 -20.06 -4.67 17.46
C GLN A 108 -21.35 -4.82 16.66
N GLU A 109 -22.38 -4.01 16.93
CA GLU A 109 -23.62 -4.00 16.16
C GLU A 109 -23.39 -3.57 14.70
N LEU A 110 -22.59 -2.52 14.49
CA LEU A 110 -22.21 -2.08 13.14
C LEU A 110 -21.46 -3.18 12.38
N TRP A 111 -20.45 -3.76 13.01
CA TRP A 111 -19.66 -4.83 12.37
C TRP A 111 -20.50 -6.08 12.10
N ARG A 112 -21.41 -6.44 13.01
CA ARG A 112 -22.35 -7.56 12.79
C ARG A 112 -23.20 -7.35 11.54
N TYR A 113 -23.74 -6.15 11.37
CA TYR A 113 -24.53 -5.82 10.18
C TYR A 113 -23.67 -5.80 8.91
N ALA A 114 -22.51 -5.15 8.97
CA ALA A 114 -21.58 -5.08 7.84
C ALA A 114 -21.11 -6.47 7.36
N LEU A 115 -20.75 -7.35 8.29
CA LEU A 115 -20.35 -8.74 7.97
C LEU A 115 -21.46 -9.49 7.25
N ALA A 116 -22.71 -9.37 7.75
CA ALA A 116 -23.86 -10.00 7.13
C ALA A 116 -24.18 -9.42 5.75
N ARG A 117 -24.09 -8.09 5.62
CA ARG A 117 -24.41 -7.38 4.37
C ARG A 117 -23.36 -7.61 3.28
N LEU A 118 -22.09 -7.47 3.66
CA LEU A 118 -20.98 -7.52 2.72
C LEU A 118 -20.47 -8.95 2.49
N GLY A 119 -21.15 -9.95 3.04
CA GLY A 119 -20.76 -11.36 2.99
C GLY A 119 -20.65 -11.95 1.57
N SER A 120 -21.38 -11.42 0.60
CA SER A 120 -21.36 -11.88 -0.80
C SER A 120 -20.28 -11.22 -1.65
N HIS A 121 -19.61 -10.17 -1.13
CA HIS A 121 -18.64 -9.40 -1.89
C HIS A 121 -17.20 -9.82 -1.61
N ALA A 122 -16.32 -9.64 -2.59
CA ALA A 122 -14.88 -9.74 -2.40
C ALA A 122 -14.37 -8.47 -1.70
N VAL A 123 -14.22 -8.53 -0.37
CA VAL A 123 -13.72 -7.44 0.47
C VAL A 123 -12.71 -7.95 1.48
N ALA A 124 -11.82 -7.07 1.93
CA ALA A 124 -11.03 -7.24 3.15
C ALA A 124 -11.45 -6.16 4.17
N PHE A 125 -11.06 -6.33 5.43
CA PHE A 125 -11.50 -5.43 6.48
C PHE A 125 -10.34 -4.72 7.18
N LEU A 126 -10.59 -3.46 7.49
CA LEU A 126 -9.71 -2.59 8.25
C LEU A 126 -10.51 -2.06 9.45
N ILE A 127 -10.16 -2.49 10.67
CA ILE A 127 -10.97 -2.15 11.86
C ILE A 127 -11.00 -0.65 12.09
N CYS A 128 -9.85 0.02 11.95
CA CYS A 128 -9.73 1.46 12.16
C CYS A 128 -8.47 1.99 11.49
N GLY A 129 -8.54 3.23 10.99
CA GLY A 129 -7.37 4.00 10.55
C GLY A 129 -6.77 4.81 11.69
N GLU A 130 -5.44 4.95 11.69
CA GLU A 130 -4.64 5.79 12.60
C GLU A 130 -4.99 5.64 14.11
N TYR A 131 -5.28 4.43 14.53
CA TYR A 131 -5.83 4.15 15.87
C TYR A 131 -4.96 4.64 17.04
N ASN A 132 -3.66 4.73 16.85
CA ASN A 132 -2.69 5.13 17.86
C ASN A 132 -2.24 6.61 17.72
N GLN A 133 -2.94 7.40 16.90
CA GLN A 133 -2.65 8.83 16.79
C GLN A 133 -2.72 9.51 18.16
N ARG A 134 -1.68 10.27 18.49
CA ARG A 134 -1.61 11.03 19.74
C ARG A 134 -2.52 12.24 19.63
N GLY A 135 -3.40 12.44 20.61
CA GLY A 135 -4.35 13.56 20.69
C GLY A 135 -4.85 13.75 22.13
N LYS A 136 -5.64 14.80 22.33
CA LYS A 136 -6.22 15.15 23.64
C LYS A 136 -7.35 14.21 24.08
N ASP A 137 -7.75 13.29 23.23
CA ASP A 137 -8.86 12.36 23.43
C ASP A 137 -8.40 11.09 24.14
N LEU A 138 -9.31 10.09 24.23
CA LEU A 138 -9.07 8.79 24.86
C LEU A 138 -7.63 8.31 24.65
N ALA A 139 -6.99 7.89 25.73
CA ALA A 139 -5.66 7.32 25.69
C ALA A 139 -5.57 6.24 24.61
N ALA A 140 -4.50 6.21 23.85
CA ALA A 140 -4.29 5.21 22.80
C ALA A 140 -4.51 3.76 23.28
N ALA A 141 -4.25 3.50 24.57
CA ALA A 141 -4.52 2.21 25.23
C ALA A 141 -6.00 1.81 25.18
N ALA A 142 -6.94 2.74 25.42
CA ALA A 142 -8.37 2.44 25.39
C ALA A 142 -8.87 2.15 23.98
N ARG A 143 -8.28 2.79 22.95
CA ARG A 143 -8.57 2.47 21.55
C ARG A 143 -8.05 1.10 21.17
N VAL A 144 -6.84 0.77 21.61
CA VAL A 144 -6.23 -0.54 21.40
C VAL A 144 -7.09 -1.64 22.01
N ASP A 145 -7.57 -1.45 23.25
CA ASP A 145 -8.46 -2.41 23.91
C ASP A 145 -9.74 -2.66 23.09
N LYS A 146 -10.39 -1.59 22.61
CA LYS A 146 -11.56 -1.73 21.72
C LYS A 146 -11.23 -2.52 20.44
N ILE A 147 -10.06 -2.27 19.85
CA ILE A 147 -9.63 -2.97 18.63
C ILE A 147 -9.39 -4.46 18.90
N LEU A 148 -8.76 -4.81 20.02
CA LEU A 148 -8.54 -6.20 20.40
C LEU A 148 -9.86 -6.96 20.51
N HIS A 149 -10.86 -6.37 21.17
CA HIS A 149 -12.20 -6.95 21.28
C HIS A 149 -12.92 -7.02 19.94
N LEU A 150 -12.83 -5.97 19.11
CA LEU A 150 -13.47 -5.97 17.79
C LEU A 150 -12.82 -6.97 16.84
N GLY A 151 -11.52 -7.08 16.84
CA GLY A 151 -10.80 -8.04 15.99
C GLY A 151 -11.24 -9.48 16.27
N GLN A 152 -11.31 -9.85 17.53
CA GLN A 152 -11.83 -11.16 17.95
C GLN A 152 -13.30 -11.33 17.57
N TYR A 153 -14.13 -10.33 17.84
CA TYR A 153 -15.55 -10.33 17.50
C TYR A 153 -15.81 -10.53 16.01
N ILE A 154 -15.07 -9.83 15.15
CA ILE A 154 -15.16 -9.93 13.70
C ILE A 154 -14.70 -11.32 13.22
N ARG A 155 -13.56 -11.79 13.74
CA ARG A 155 -13.00 -13.11 13.38
C ARG A 155 -13.95 -14.27 13.67
N GLU A 156 -14.64 -14.21 14.81
CA GLU A 156 -15.62 -15.23 15.17
C GLU A 156 -16.86 -15.24 14.28
N ARG A 157 -17.27 -14.06 13.79
CA ARG A 157 -18.53 -13.87 13.06
C ARG A 157 -18.41 -13.77 11.56
N ASP A 158 -17.23 -13.56 11.02
CA ASP A 158 -17.02 -13.63 9.58
C ASP A 158 -16.87 -15.10 9.14
N PRO A 159 -17.89 -15.69 8.46
CA PRO A 159 -17.84 -17.09 8.06
C PRO A 159 -16.79 -17.34 6.98
N TYR A 160 -16.38 -16.32 6.25
CA TYR A 160 -15.41 -16.42 5.17
C TYR A 160 -13.97 -16.19 5.62
N LYS A 161 -13.77 -15.75 6.89
CA LYS A 161 -12.44 -15.49 7.46
C LYS A 161 -11.60 -14.54 6.58
N ARG A 162 -12.22 -13.46 6.11
CA ARG A 162 -11.58 -12.47 5.25
C ARG A 162 -10.38 -11.84 5.94
N ALA A 163 -9.43 -11.36 5.13
CA ALA A 163 -8.27 -10.66 5.64
C ALA A 163 -8.69 -9.45 6.50
N LEU A 164 -8.13 -9.38 7.69
CA LEU A 164 -8.42 -8.36 8.70
C LEU A 164 -7.12 -7.68 9.13
N THR A 165 -7.14 -6.36 9.11
CA THR A 165 -5.99 -5.53 9.47
C THR A 165 -6.41 -4.30 10.28
N VAL A 166 -5.43 -3.53 10.72
CA VAL A 166 -5.57 -2.23 11.37
C VAL A 166 -4.54 -1.29 10.78
N HIS A 167 -4.89 -0.04 10.55
CA HIS A 167 -3.99 0.97 10.05
C HIS A 167 -3.43 1.82 11.20
N PRO A 168 -2.11 1.75 11.48
CA PRO A 168 -1.48 2.58 12.52
C PRO A 168 -1.25 4.01 12.04
N TRP A 169 -0.94 4.93 12.96
CA TRP A 169 -0.39 6.24 12.63
C TRP A 169 1.13 6.17 12.42
N ALA A 170 1.70 7.16 11.77
CA ALA A 170 3.04 7.25 11.17
C ALA A 170 4.27 7.09 12.10
N THR A 171 4.23 6.27 13.10
CA THR A 171 5.37 5.99 14.00
C THR A 171 5.93 4.57 13.88
N GLY A 172 5.47 3.84 12.92
CA GLY A 172 6.07 2.60 12.41
C GLY A 172 5.78 1.34 13.21
N VAL A 173 5.95 1.29 14.50
CA VAL A 173 5.94 0.02 15.26
C VAL A 173 5.03 0.02 16.50
N GLU A 174 4.25 1.05 16.68
CA GLU A 174 3.24 1.09 17.74
C GLU A 174 2.08 0.17 17.36
N GLY A 175 1.67 -0.70 18.28
CA GLY A 175 0.60 -1.68 18.04
C GLY A 175 1.09 -3.11 17.87
N ARG A 176 2.33 -3.39 18.22
CA ARG A 176 2.90 -4.76 18.15
C ARG A 176 2.08 -5.80 18.90
N GLN A 177 1.34 -5.39 19.96
CA GLN A 177 0.42 -6.27 20.67
C GLN A 177 -0.69 -6.84 19.76
N MET A 178 -1.00 -6.18 18.64
CA MET A 178 -1.95 -6.71 17.66
C MET A 178 -1.32 -7.79 16.79
N TRP A 179 -0.02 -7.71 16.54
CA TRP A 179 0.67 -8.65 15.65
C TRP A 179 0.64 -10.09 16.15
N THR A 180 0.49 -10.29 17.46
CA THR A 180 0.36 -11.62 18.07
C THR A 180 -1.06 -12.18 18.05
N GLN A 181 -2.07 -11.35 17.73
CA GLN A 181 -3.47 -11.76 17.79
C GLN A 181 -3.83 -12.74 16.67
N GLY A 182 -4.58 -13.77 16.99
CA GLY A 182 -5.01 -14.79 16.03
C GLY A 182 -5.93 -14.28 14.91
N TRP A 183 -6.57 -13.14 15.12
CA TRP A 183 -7.45 -12.51 14.14
C TRP A 183 -6.72 -11.55 13.17
N TYR A 184 -5.50 -11.13 13.46
CA TYR A 184 -4.76 -10.14 12.69
C TYR A 184 -4.00 -10.82 11.55
N ASP A 185 -4.40 -10.59 10.30
CA ASP A 185 -3.86 -11.35 9.15
C ASP A 185 -2.71 -10.65 8.44
N VAL A 186 -2.74 -9.32 8.36
CA VAL A 186 -1.78 -8.52 7.59
C VAL A 186 -1.23 -7.42 8.47
N ILE A 187 0.09 -7.36 8.63
CA ILE A 187 0.74 -6.25 9.30
C ILE A 187 0.81 -5.07 8.34
N MET A 188 0.02 -4.04 8.62
CA MET A 188 0.07 -2.78 7.89
C MET A 188 0.95 -1.80 8.63
N LEU A 189 1.91 -1.20 7.92
CA LEU A 189 2.75 -0.12 8.42
C LEU A 189 2.35 1.19 7.74
N GLN A 190 2.52 2.30 8.43
CA GLN A 190 2.38 3.65 7.87
C GLN A 190 3.72 4.35 7.97
N GLY A 191 4.40 4.51 6.84
CA GLY A 191 5.67 5.24 6.75
C GLY A 191 5.51 6.75 6.89
N GLY A 192 4.29 7.24 6.68
CA GLY A 192 3.90 8.65 6.83
C GLY A 192 4.46 9.57 5.76
N HIS A 193 4.24 10.86 5.96
CA HIS A 193 4.57 11.90 4.97
C HIS A 193 5.82 12.71 5.33
N GLY A 194 6.75 12.11 6.09
CA GLY A 194 8.04 12.70 6.39
C GLY A 194 8.96 12.77 5.16
N ARG A 195 9.96 13.66 5.19
CA ARG A 195 10.94 13.77 4.08
C ARG A 195 11.78 12.51 3.93
N THR A 196 12.22 11.93 5.04
CA THR A 196 12.99 10.69 5.06
C THR A 196 12.03 9.49 5.00
N PRO A 197 12.18 8.56 4.03
CA PRO A 197 11.44 7.32 4.01
C PRO A 197 11.72 6.47 5.26
N PRO A 198 10.84 5.51 5.59
CA PRO A 198 11.11 4.56 6.68
C PRO A 198 12.43 3.83 6.48
N ALA A 199 13.13 3.59 7.56
CA ALA A 199 14.33 2.76 7.56
C ALA A 199 13.97 1.31 7.17
N VAL A 200 14.86 0.63 6.46
CA VAL A 200 14.69 -0.79 6.10
C VAL A 200 14.55 -1.66 7.36
N SER A 201 15.22 -1.27 8.44
CA SER A 201 15.11 -1.93 9.75
C SER A 201 13.68 -1.94 10.32
N ALA A 202 12.88 -0.90 10.05
CA ALA A 202 11.48 -0.86 10.49
C ALA A 202 10.62 -1.93 9.80
N TYR A 203 10.82 -2.12 8.50
CA TYR A 203 10.16 -3.21 7.76
C TYR A 203 10.64 -4.58 8.23
N ARG A 204 11.95 -4.74 8.40
CA ARG A 204 12.55 -5.99 8.87
C ARG A 204 12.00 -6.42 10.22
N GLN A 205 11.84 -5.50 11.15
CA GLN A 205 11.28 -5.77 12.46
C GLN A 205 9.87 -6.37 12.40
N ALA A 206 9.03 -5.90 11.48
CA ALA A 206 7.70 -6.45 11.25
C ALA A 206 7.74 -7.82 10.57
N LEU A 207 8.67 -8.01 9.62
CA LEU A 207 8.85 -9.27 8.89
C LEU A 207 9.41 -10.39 9.77
N ASP A 208 10.29 -10.06 10.71
CA ASP A 208 10.94 -11.03 11.62
C ASP A 208 10.03 -11.42 12.80
N HIS A 209 8.87 -10.72 12.96
CA HIS A 209 7.91 -11.01 14.03
C HIS A 209 7.29 -12.40 13.91
N LYS A 210 6.92 -12.97 15.03
CA LYS A 210 6.20 -14.26 15.11
C LYS A 210 4.82 -14.09 15.76
N PRO A 211 3.79 -14.72 15.22
CA PRO A 211 3.75 -15.55 14.02
C PRO A 211 4.03 -14.75 12.76
N THR A 212 4.65 -15.39 11.74
CA THR A 212 4.96 -14.74 10.46
C THR A 212 3.67 -14.33 9.74
N ARG A 213 3.62 -13.08 9.31
CA ARG A 213 2.51 -12.50 8.58
C ARG A 213 3.00 -11.70 7.37
N PRO A 214 2.20 -11.54 6.31
CA PRO A 214 2.51 -10.57 5.28
C PRO A 214 2.56 -9.15 5.88
N VAL A 215 3.56 -8.39 5.47
CA VAL A 215 3.74 -6.99 5.84
C VAL A 215 3.50 -6.13 4.62
N ILE A 216 2.75 -5.05 4.76
CA ILE A 216 2.51 -4.07 3.70
C ILE A 216 2.85 -2.66 4.17
N GLU A 217 3.35 -1.83 3.25
CA GLU A 217 3.42 -0.38 3.43
C GLU A 217 2.07 0.21 2.99
N GLY A 218 1.25 0.59 3.95
CA GLY A 218 -0.14 1.00 3.74
C GLY A 218 -0.33 2.49 3.52
N GLU A 219 0.64 3.32 3.95
CA GLU A 219 0.58 4.76 3.73
C GLU A 219 1.95 5.41 3.87
N CYS A 220 2.52 5.84 2.75
CA CYS A 220 3.75 6.60 2.74
C CYS A 220 3.79 7.56 1.55
N LYS A 221 4.29 8.79 1.77
CA LYS A 221 4.58 9.77 0.73
C LYS A 221 3.52 9.83 -0.38
N TYR A 222 2.32 10.30 -0.07
CA TYR A 222 1.33 10.52 -1.13
C TYR A 222 1.83 11.56 -2.14
N GLU A 223 1.73 11.23 -3.43
CA GLU A 223 2.18 12.12 -4.49
C GLU A 223 1.46 13.46 -4.43
N GLY A 224 2.23 14.54 -4.34
CA GLY A 224 1.75 15.92 -4.21
C GLY A 224 1.65 16.43 -2.76
N ILE A 225 1.52 15.59 -1.73
CA ILE A 225 1.70 16.03 -0.34
C ILE A 225 3.15 16.52 -0.18
N HIS A 226 3.32 17.69 0.45
CA HIS A 226 4.63 18.33 0.58
C HIS A 226 5.44 18.40 -0.73
N ARG A 227 4.75 18.38 -1.89
CA ARG A 227 5.31 18.32 -3.24
C ARG A 227 6.06 17.02 -3.56
N PHE A 228 5.78 15.94 -2.87
CA PHE A 228 6.37 14.65 -3.22
C PHE A 228 6.09 14.29 -4.66
N THR A 229 7.14 13.84 -5.32
CA THR A 229 7.17 13.48 -6.74
C THR A 229 6.88 12.00 -6.95
N ALA A 230 6.58 11.62 -8.19
CA ALA A 230 6.49 10.22 -8.59
C ALA A 230 7.75 9.41 -8.25
N GLY A 231 8.94 10.03 -8.35
CA GLY A 231 10.22 9.40 -8.01
C GLY A 231 10.33 9.04 -6.52
N GLU A 232 9.88 9.94 -5.64
CA GLU A 232 9.89 9.69 -4.20
C GLU A 232 8.88 8.62 -3.80
N VAL A 233 7.70 8.58 -4.45
CA VAL A 233 6.72 7.50 -4.25
C VAL A 233 7.28 6.16 -4.70
N ARG A 234 7.86 6.08 -5.89
CA ARG A 234 8.52 4.86 -6.38
C ARG A 234 9.64 4.41 -5.44
N HIS A 235 10.45 5.35 -4.97
CA HIS A 235 11.53 5.05 -4.03
C HIS A 235 11.02 4.30 -2.80
N VAL A 236 9.94 4.77 -2.19
CA VAL A 236 9.35 4.07 -1.03
C VAL A 236 8.78 2.72 -1.42
N ALA A 237 8.06 2.62 -2.54
CA ALA A 237 7.47 1.36 -3.00
C ALA A 237 8.56 0.28 -3.19
N TYR A 238 9.64 0.61 -3.90
CA TYR A 238 10.75 -0.31 -4.11
C TYR A 238 11.49 -0.62 -2.80
N ARG A 239 11.75 0.36 -1.94
CA ARG A 239 12.38 0.12 -0.63
C ARG A 239 11.59 -0.87 0.22
N ALA A 240 10.29 -0.62 0.37
CA ALA A 240 9.41 -1.50 1.14
C ALA A 240 9.41 -2.93 0.57
N PHE A 241 9.26 -3.05 -0.74
CA PHE A 241 9.19 -4.35 -1.39
C PHE A 241 10.53 -5.08 -1.36
N GLN A 242 11.64 -4.40 -1.64
CA GLN A 242 13.00 -4.96 -1.55
C GLN A 242 13.39 -5.32 -0.10
N ALA A 243 12.83 -4.64 0.90
CA ALA A 243 12.98 -5.03 2.30
C ALA A 243 12.19 -6.30 2.66
N GLY A 244 11.23 -6.73 1.81
CA GLY A 244 10.45 -7.96 1.98
C GLY A 244 8.96 -7.73 2.22
N CYS A 245 8.45 -6.49 2.19
CA CYS A 245 7.02 -6.24 2.21
C CYS A 245 6.32 -6.94 1.04
N ARG A 246 5.07 -7.32 1.24
CA ARG A 246 4.25 -8.06 0.27
C ARG A 246 3.17 -7.19 -0.38
N GLY A 247 3.18 -5.90 -0.08
CA GLY A 247 2.27 -4.93 -0.68
C GLY A 247 2.72 -3.50 -0.43
N PHE A 248 2.25 -2.63 -1.28
CA PHE A 248 2.43 -1.19 -1.21
C PHE A 248 1.11 -0.51 -1.61
N THR A 249 0.74 0.53 -0.89
CA THR A 249 -0.44 1.33 -1.20
C THR A 249 -0.02 2.73 -1.62
N TYR A 250 -0.34 3.07 -2.86
CA TYR A 250 -0.17 4.40 -3.43
C TYR A 250 -1.18 5.37 -2.81
N GLY A 251 -0.86 6.63 -2.80
CA GLY A 251 -1.79 7.71 -2.49
C GLY A 251 -1.48 8.97 -3.29
N SER A 252 -2.49 9.79 -3.50
CA SER A 252 -2.36 11.06 -4.22
C SER A 252 -3.09 12.17 -3.50
N HIS A 253 -2.41 13.31 -3.33
CA HIS A 253 -3.05 14.54 -2.83
C HIS A 253 -4.09 15.02 -3.84
N GLY A 254 -5.33 15.14 -3.37
CA GLY A 254 -6.50 15.38 -4.21
C GLY A 254 -7.34 14.13 -4.50
N LEU A 255 -6.86 12.90 -4.09
CA LEU A 255 -7.65 11.67 -4.15
C LEU A 255 -7.89 11.03 -2.78
N TRP A 256 -6.89 10.95 -1.89
CA TRP A 256 -7.10 10.40 -0.54
C TRP A 256 -8.20 11.15 0.22
N TYR A 257 -8.28 12.47 -0.01
CA TYR A 257 -9.43 13.32 0.15
C TYR A 257 -9.73 13.95 -1.23
N PRO A 258 -10.90 13.70 -1.83
CA PRO A 258 -11.19 14.19 -3.18
C PRO A 258 -11.35 15.71 -3.21
N THR A 259 -10.38 16.41 -3.77
CA THR A 259 -10.44 17.85 -3.98
C THR A 259 -11.40 18.15 -5.12
N ARG A 260 -12.43 18.94 -4.87
CA ARG A 260 -13.58 19.09 -5.77
C ARG A 260 -13.36 20.11 -6.89
N ASP A 261 -12.57 21.14 -6.63
CA ASP A 261 -12.24 22.19 -7.59
C ASP A 261 -10.95 22.94 -7.20
N GLU A 262 -10.55 23.91 -8.01
CA GLU A 262 -9.31 24.68 -7.81
C GLU A 262 -9.37 25.61 -6.56
N ASN A 263 -10.54 25.82 -5.96
CA ASN A 263 -10.75 26.65 -4.77
C ASN A 263 -10.90 25.83 -3.49
N ASP A 264 -11.00 24.50 -3.59
CA ASP A 264 -11.07 23.63 -2.44
C ASP A 264 -9.72 23.61 -1.71
N ARG A 265 -9.68 24.30 -0.55
CA ARG A 265 -8.48 24.49 0.28
C ARG A 265 -8.39 23.51 1.45
N LYS A 266 -9.27 22.54 1.50
CA LYS A 266 -9.20 21.53 2.55
C LYS A 266 -7.89 20.76 2.44
N PHE A 267 -7.16 20.71 3.54
CA PHE A 267 -5.83 20.11 3.63
C PHE A 267 -4.69 20.83 2.89
N ASP A 268 -4.81 22.14 2.64
CA ASP A 268 -3.72 22.96 2.11
C ASP A 268 -2.45 22.95 2.98
N ASN A 269 -2.58 22.64 4.28
CA ASN A 269 -1.44 22.47 5.18
C ASN A 269 -0.50 21.31 4.78
N TRP A 270 -0.96 20.40 3.92
CA TRP A 270 -0.15 19.33 3.33
C TRP A 270 0.45 19.72 1.97
N GLY A 271 0.28 20.98 1.55
CA GLY A 271 0.56 21.49 0.21
C GLY A 271 -0.71 21.58 -0.63
N SER A 272 -0.71 22.46 -1.63
CA SER A 272 -1.91 22.71 -2.43
C SER A 272 -2.39 21.44 -3.12
N PRO A 273 -3.60 20.95 -2.80
CA PRO A 273 -4.15 19.78 -3.44
C PRO A 273 -4.50 20.10 -4.91
N MET A 274 -4.45 19.07 -5.71
CA MET A 274 -4.86 19.16 -7.11
C MET A 274 -6.31 18.64 -7.21
N PRO A 275 -7.19 19.27 -8.00
CA PRO A 275 -8.52 18.72 -8.23
C PRO A 275 -8.47 17.24 -8.69
N TRP A 276 -9.42 16.44 -8.23
CA TRP A 276 -9.43 14.98 -8.44
C TRP A 276 -9.27 14.57 -9.91
N TRP A 277 -9.87 15.32 -10.86
CA TRP A 277 -9.80 15.02 -12.31
C TRP A 277 -8.42 15.26 -12.93
N ARG A 278 -7.51 15.87 -12.19
CA ARG A 278 -6.08 15.97 -12.52
C ARG A 278 -5.26 15.05 -11.64
N ALA A 279 -5.63 14.91 -10.36
CA ALA A 279 -4.90 14.13 -9.37
C ALA A 279 -4.83 12.63 -9.71
N TYR A 280 -5.88 12.04 -10.28
CA TYR A 280 -5.88 10.63 -10.67
C TYR A 280 -4.94 10.32 -11.84
N LYS A 281 -4.56 11.35 -12.61
CA LYS A 281 -3.60 11.27 -13.74
C LYS A 281 -2.16 11.52 -13.34
N ARG A 282 -1.87 11.67 -12.03
CA ARG A 282 -0.49 11.86 -11.58
C ARG A 282 0.41 10.73 -12.04
N PRO A 283 1.66 11.05 -12.46
CA PRO A 283 2.56 10.07 -13.06
C PRO A 283 2.92 8.91 -12.13
N GLY A 284 3.06 9.14 -10.82
CA GLY A 284 3.39 8.08 -9.86
C GLY A 284 2.34 6.98 -9.85
N GLY A 285 1.04 7.33 -9.85
CA GLY A 285 -0.03 6.34 -9.94
C GLY A 285 0.05 5.48 -11.21
N ALA A 286 0.31 6.10 -12.35
CA ALA A 286 0.48 5.38 -13.61
C ALA A 286 1.76 4.52 -13.64
N GLN A 287 2.85 5.00 -13.04
CA GLN A 287 4.13 4.29 -13.01
C GLN A 287 4.13 3.05 -12.09
N MET A 288 3.21 2.98 -11.13
CA MET A 288 2.99 1.78 -10.32
C MET A 288 2.56 0.57 -11.17
N LYS A 289 1.99 0.78 -12.37
CA LYS A 289 1.76 -0.28 -13.35
C LYS A 289 3.05 -1.04 -13.69
N HIS A 290 4.15 -0.33 -13.89
CA HIS A 290 5.44 -0.92 -14.23
C HIS A 290 6.05 -1.66 -13.03
N PHE A 291 5.89 -1.12 -11.83
CA PHE A 291 6.25 -1.81 -10.59
C PHE A 291 5.50 -3.14 -10.48
N HIS A 292 4.17 -3.12 -10.59
CA HIS A 292 3.33 -4.32 -10.51
C HIS A 292 3.72 -5.34 -11.57
N ALA A 293 3.72 -4.96 -12.85
CA ALA A 293 4.04 -5.84 -13.96
C ALA A 293 5.44 -6.46 -13.83
N ARG A 294 6.41 -5.72 -13.29
CA ARG A 294 7.77 -6.22 -13.09
C ARG A 294 7.81 -7.38 -12.10
N TYR A 295 7.11 -7.26 -10.97
CA TYR A 295 7.09 -8.32 -9.97
C TYR A 295 6.17 -9.47 -10.37
N GLU A 296 5.01 -9.21 -10.98
CA GLU A 296 4.11 -10.26 -11.49
C GLU A 296 4.76 -11.14 -12.56
N SER A 297 5.71 -10.62 -13.31
CA SER A 297 6.50 -11.41 -14.27
C SER A 297 7.47 -12.40 -13.62
N LEU A 298 7.54 -12.46 -12.31
CA LEU A 298 8.44 -13.26 -11.51
C LEU A 298 7.66 -14.00 -10.42
N GLU A 299 8.25 -15.05 -9.85
CA GLU A 299 7.72 -15.68 -8.63
C GLU A 299 8.02 -14.80 -7.40
N TRP A 300 7.48 -13.56 -7.39
CA TRP A 300 7.82 -12.50 -6.44
C TRP A 300 7.59 -12.92 -4.97
N TRP A 301 6.62 -13.78 -4.71
CA TRP A 301 6.33 -14.29 -3.36
C TRP A 301 7.45 -15.16 -2.79
N ARG A 302 8.37 -15.65 -3.63
CA ARG A 302 9.55 -16.44 -3.25
C ARG A 302 10.81 -15.59 -3.09
N LEU A 303 10.84 -14.38 -3.62
CA LEU A 303 11.96 -13.47 -3.47
C LEU A 303 12.22 -13.17 -1.99
N GLN A 304 13.49 -13.22 -1.60
CA GLN A 304 13.93 -12.94 -0.23
C GLN A 304 14.84 -11.72 -0.22
N PRO A 305 14.70 -10.82 0.74
CA PRO A 305 15.65 -9.74 0.94
C PRO A 305 17.05 -10.30 1.22
N LEU A 306 18.04 -9.70 0.60
CA LEU A 306 19.47 -10.01 0.79
C LEU A 306 20.15 -8.74 1.32
N PRO A 307 19.98 -8.43 2.61
CA PRO A 307 20.58 -7.24 3.21
C PRO A 307 22.10 -7.34 3.11
N GLN A 308 22.75 -6.21 2.85
CA GLN A 308 24.21 -6.10 2.73
C GLN A 308 24.84 -6.91 1.57
N ALA A 309 24.05 -7.47 0.67
CA ALA A 309 24.59 -8.17 -0.49
C ALA A 309 25.22 -7.23 -1.52
N VAL A 310 24.90 -5.94 -1.53
CA VAL A 310 25.55 -4.94 -2.38
C VAL A 310 26.40 -4.00 -1.54
N ARG A 311 27.65 -3.83 -1.96
CA ARG A 311 28.57 -2.82 -1.42
C ARG A 311 28.79 -1.73 -2.46
N THR A 312 28.94 -0.49 -2.00
CA THR A 312 29.25 0.67 -2.85
C THR A 312 30.56 1.31 -2.42
N GLU A 313 31.28 1.91 -3.34
CA GLU A 313 32.53 2.62 -3.10
C GLU A 313 32.45 4.03 -3.69
N PRO A 314 32.42 5.09 -2.83
CA PRO A 314 32.33 5.02 -1.38
C PRO A 314 31.03 4.42 -0.84
N GLN A 315 30.99 4.02 0.42
CA GLN A 315 29.79 3.47 1.06
C GLN A 315 28.71 4.56 1.13
N LEU A 316 27.54 4.25 0.61
CA LEU A 316 26.38 5.11 0.65
C LEU A 316 25.64 5.03 1.99
N ASP A 317 24.89 6.09 2.30
CA ASP A 317 23.94 6.08 3.41
C ASP A 317 22.76 5.11 3.12
N GLU A 318 22.00 4.77 4.16
CA GLU A 318 20.90 3.80 4.07
C GLU A 318 19.85 4.19 3.01
N GLN A 319 19.62 5.48 2.79
CA GLN A 319 18.58 5.93 1.85
C GLN A 319 18.99 5.74 0.39
N ARG A 320 20.28 5.81 0.12
CA ARG A 320 20.84 5.67 -1.23
C ARG A 320 21.42 4.30 -1.51
N GLN A 321 21.70 3.50 -0.47
CA GLN A 321 22.23 2.14 -0.61
C GLN A 321 21.33 1.29 -1.50
N PRO A 322 21.85 0.63 -2.55
CA PRO A 322 21.08 -0.29 -3.37
C PRO A 322 20.52 -1.46 -2.56
N LEU A 323 19.28 -1.82 -2.82
CA LEU A 323 18.57 -2.89 -2.12
C LEU A 323 18.40 -4.10 -3.02
N VAL A 324 18.58 -5.29 -2.46
CA VAL A 324 18.56 -6.54 -3.22
C VAL A 324 17.51 -7.50 -2.68
N GLN A 325 16.74 -8.06 -3.59
CA GLN A 325 16.02 -9.31 -3.38
C GLN A 325 16.54 -10.37 -4.34
N GLY A 326 16.47 -11.63 -3.93
CA GLY A 326 16.91 -12.71 -4.79
C GLY A 326 16.32 -14.05 -4.45
N LEU A 327 16.53 -14.97 -5.40
CA LEU A 327 16.34 -16.39 -5.27
C LEU A 327 17.72 -17.02 -5.41
N PRO A 328 18.49 -17.17 -4.32
CA PRO A 328 19.81 -17.77 -4.40
C PRO A 328 19.72 -19.23 -4.84
N ALA A 329 20.79 -19.73 -5.50
CA ALA A 329 20.87 -21.12 -5.93
C ALA A 329 20.72 -22.10 -4.75
N GLY A 330 20.23 -23.31 -5.03
CA GLY A 330 20.12 -24.38 -4.03
C GLY A 330 18.83 -24.39 -3.19
N LYS A 331 17.89 -23.47 -3.46
CA LYS A 331 16.53 -23.59 -2.91
C LYS A 331 15.69 -24.55 -3.73
N PRO A 332 14.84 -25.41 -3.11
CA PRO A 332 13.95 -26.31 -3.85
C PRO A 332 13.14 -25.59 -4.92
N GLY A 333 13.17 -26.10 -6.15
CA GLY A 333 12.44 -25.54 -7.29
C GLY A 333 13.12 -24.38 -8.02
N HIS A 334 14.37 -23.99 -7.69
CA HIS A 334 15.16 -22.99 -8.43
C HIS A 334 16.47 -23.56 -8.91
N ALA A 335 16.51 -23.87 -10.20
CA ALA A 335 17.74 -24.34 -10.86
C ALA A 335 18.73 -23.19 -11.11
N ARG A 336 18.26 -21.94 -11.17
CA ARG A 336 19.07 -20.78 -11.56
C ARG A 336 18.84 -19.60 -10.63
N PRO A 337 19.91 -18.96 -10.11
CA PRO A 337 19.79 -17.76 -9.29
C PRO A 337 19.21 -16.59 -10.06
N LEU A 338 18.39 -15.80 -9.34
CA LEU A 338 17.80 -14.54 -9.79
C LEU A 338 18.04 -13.47 -8.74
N TYR A 339 18.50 -12.30 -9.15
CA TYR A 339 18.66 -11.13 -8.28
C TYR A 339 17.97 -9.92 -8.91
N LEU A 340 17.25 -9.16 -8.09
CA LEU A 340 16.70 -7.86 -8.40
C LEU A 340 17.34 -6.82 -7.49
N ILE A 341 18.00 -5.84 -8.08
CA ILE A 341 18.73 -4.80 -7.37
C ILE A 341 18.10 -3.46 -7.72
N TYR A 342 17.53 -2.79 -6.73
CA TYR A 342 16.98 -1.45 -6.90
C TYR A 342 18.02 -0.40 -6.55
N PHE A 343 18.30 0.48 -7.48
CA PHE A 343 19.14 1.66 -7.32
C PHE A 343 18.22 2.89 -7.25
N SER A 344 18.30 3.65 -6.17
CA SER A 344 17.60 4.93 -6.05
C SER A 344 18.28 6.02 -6.87
N ALA A 345 17.59 7.11 -7.16
CA ALA A 345 18.22 8.30 -7.69
C ALA A 345 19.34 8.77 -6.75
N GLY A 346 20.49 9.16 -7.31
CA GLY A 346 21.66 9.55 -6.52
C GLY A 346 22.53 8.42 -5.98
N SER A 347 22.33 7.16 -6.43
CA SER A 347 23.23 6.03 -6.15
C SER A 347 24.21 5.84 -7.30
N ASP A 348 25.05 6.84 -7.58
CA ASP A 348 25.94 6.83 -8.77
C ASP A 348 27.29 6.13 -8.52
N GLU A 349 27.53 5.64 -7.31
CA GLU A 349 28.76 5.00 -6.89
C GLU A 349 28.90 3.59 -7.49
N ALA A 350 30.14 3.16 -7.70
CA ALA A 350 30.44 1.80 -8.13
C ALA A 350 29.88 0.77 -7.14
N ALA A 351 29.18 -0.24 -7.64
CA ALA A 351 28.49 -1.22 -6.83
C ALA A 351 28.96 -2.65 -7.13
N THR A 352 29.06 -3.45 -6.10
CA THR A 352 29.46 -4.86 -6.17
C THR A 352 28.46 -5.74 -5.42
N LEU A 353 27.88 -6.73 -6.09
CA LEU A 353 27.09 -7.79 -5.46
C LEU A 353 28.04 -8.83 -4.86
N THR A 354 27.86 -9.16 -3.58
CA THR A 354 28.70 -10.08 -2.83
C THR A 354 27.90 -11.27 -2.27
N GLY A 355 28.60 -12.28 -1.76
CA GLY A 355 27.97 -13.48 -1.20
C GLY A 355 27.42 -14.43 -2.25
N LEU A 356 27.91 -14.34 -3.48
CA LEU A 356 27.63 -15.30 -4.53
C LEU A 356 28.34 -16.64 -4.28
N PRO A 357 27.80 -17.77 -4.77
CA PRO A 357 28.49 -19.05 -4.68
C PRO A 357 29.89 -18.96 -5.31
N PRO A 358 30.95 -19.41 -4.61
CA PRO A 358 32.32 -19.29 -5.11
C PRO A 358 32.67 -20.27 -6.24
N ALA A 359 31.74 -21.15 -6.62
CA ALA A 359 31.95 -22.17 -7.64
C ALA A 359 32.10 -21.53 -9.04
N ALA A 360 33.11 -21.97 -9.77
CA ALA A 360 33.40 -21.77 -11.18
C ALA A 360 32.74 -20.56 -11.86
N ALA A 361 33.21 -19.33 -11.57
CA ALA A 361 32.90 -18.10 -12.28
C ALA A 361 31.47 -18.04 -12.89
N PRO A 362 30.39 -18.01 -12.09
CA PRO A 362 29.04 -18.05 -12.60
C PRO A 362 28.74 -16.81 -13.46
N ARG A 363 28.12 -17.05 -14.61
CA ARG A 363 27.72 -16.00 -15.56
C ARG A 363 26.30 -15.56 -15.31
N TYR A 364 26.05 -14.27 -15.43
CA TYR A 364 24.73 -13.65 -15.25
C TYR A 364 24.38 -12.78 -16.43
N GLY A 365 23.28 -13.08 -17.10
CA GLY A 365 22.66 -12.14 -18.03
C GLY A 365 22.09 -10.96 -17.25
N ALA A 366 22.56 -9.75 -17.57
CA ALA A 366 22.18 -8.52 -16.89
C ALA A 366 21.22 -7.70 -17.74
N GLN A 367 20.19 -7.14 -17.10
CA GLN A 367 19.19 -6.32 -17.76
C GLN A 367 18.71 -5.21 -16.83
N TRP A 368 18.80 -3.98 -17.31
CA TRP A 368 18.20 -2.82 -16.68
C TRP A 368 16.70 -2.73 -16.98
N PHE A 369 15.94 -2.30 -16.00
CA PHE A 369 14.52 -2.00 -16.10
C PHE A 369 14.28 -0.57 -15.61
N ASP A 370 13.65 0.25 -16.44
CA ASP A 370 13.25 1.61 -16.10
C ASP A 370 11.88 1.58 -15.39
N PRO A 371 11.80 1.89 -14.09
CA PRO A 371 10.54 1.84 -13.36
C PRO A 371 9.55 2.95 -13.74
N ARG A 372 9.98 3.94 -14.55
CA ARG A 372 9.14 5.05 -15.01
C ARG A 372 8.37 4.71 -16.28
N THR A 373 8.96 3.90 -17.14
CA THR A 373 8.45 3.60 -18.50
C THR A 373 8.17 2.12 -18.72
N GLY A 374 8.74 1.23 -17.89
CA GLY A 374 8.72 -0.21 -18.10
C GLY A 374 9.72 -0.70 -19.15
N GLU A 375 10.53 0.19 -19.71
CA GLU A 375 11.55 -0.16 -20.70
C GLU A 375 12.61 -1.10 -20.11
N GLN A 376 13.07 -2.04 -20.92
CA GLN A 376 14.14 -2.97 -20.56
C GLN A 376 15.33 -2.75 -21.48
N LYS A 377 16.53 -2.61 -20.90
CA LYS A 377 17.79 -2.40 -21.62
C LYS A 377 18.78 -3.52 -21.28
N PRO A 378 19.34 -4.23 -22.27
CA PRO A 378 20.42 -5.17 -22.01
C PRO A 378 21.59 -4.47 -21.30
N ALA A 379 22.19 -5.15 -20.32
CA ALA A 379 23.41 -4.69 -19.63
C ALA A 379 24.58 -5.68 -19.81
N GLY A 380 24.43 -6.62 -20.75
CA GLY A 380 25.47 -7.59 -21.10
C GLY A 380 25.46 -8.85 -20.23
N GLU A 381 26.51 -9.63 -20.39
CA GLU A 381 26.80 -10.79 -19.56
C GLU A 381 27.90 -10.40 -18.56
N LEU A 382 27.69 -10.72 -17.30
CA LEU A 382 28.61 -10.43 -16.20
C LEU A 382 29.16 -11.74 -15.63
N VAL A 383 30.44 -11.74 -15.25
CA VAL A 383 31.12 -12.90 -14.69
C VAL A 383 31.46 -12.59 -13.23
N ALA A 384 31.04 -13.46 -12.32
CA ALA A 384 31.40 -13.32 -10.91
C ALA A 384 32.79 -13.92 -10.64
N GLU A 385 33.59 -13.23 -9.86
CA GLU A 385 34.93 -13.65 -9.46
C GLU A 385 35.03 -13.67 -7.93
N GLY A 386 35.55 -14.75 -7.36
CA GLY A 386 35.74 -14.88 -5.92
C GLY A 386 34.49 -14.67 -5.06
N GLY A 387 33.30 -14.97 -5.60
CA GLY A 387 32.03 -14.77 -4.89
C GLY A 387 31.51 -13.33 -4.94
N ALA A 388 32.09 -12.48 -5.79
CA ALA A 388 31.68 -11.09 -6.00
C ALA A 388 31.41 -10.81 -7.49
N LEU A 389 30.52 -9.88 -7.76
CA LEU A 389 30.14 -9.46 -9.11
C LEU A 389 30.10 -7.93 -9.18
N ARG A 390 30.99 -7.33 -9.96
CA ARG A 390 30.91 -5.91 -10.24
C ARG A 390 29.66 -5.64 -11.07
N LEU A 391 28.84 -4.69 -10.60
CA LEU A 391 27.61 -4.32 -11.29
C LEU A 391 27.88 -3.25 -12.36
N PRO A 392 27.12 -3.25 -13.47
CA PRO A 392 27.28 -2.25 -14.51
C PRO A 392 26.79 -0.88 -14.04
N ASP A 393 27.33 0.16 -14.62
CA ASP A 393 26.89 1.54 -14.37
C ASP A 393 25.43 1.71 -14.80
N ARG A 394 24.69 2.52 -14.04
CA ARG A 394 23.31 2.82 -14.37
C ARG A 394 23.18 3.58 -15.69
N PRO A 395 22.10 3.37 -16.46
CA PRO A 395 21.89 4.08 -17.72
C PRO A 395 21.74 5.61 -17.56
N SER A 396 21.35 6.07 -16.38
CA SER A 396 21.22 7.50 -16.02
C SER A 396 21.07 7.69 -14.50
N ALA A 397 21.16 8.93 -14.05
CA ALA A 397 21.15 9.33 -12.62
C ALA A 397 19.77 9.20 -11.90
N VAL A 398 18.76 8.60 -12.54
CA VAL A 398 17.46 8.31 -11.93
C VAL A 398 17.42 6.91 -11.34
N ASP A 399 16.28 6.52 -10.74
CA ASP A 399 16.09 5.18 -10.20
C ASP A 399 16.00 4.12 -11.31
N TRP A 400 16.63 2.94 -11.06
CA TRP A 400 16.66 1.79 -11.94
C TRP A 400 16.60 0.47 -11.19
N VAL A 401 16.12 -0.58 -11.84
CA VAL A 401 16.18 -1.95 -11.34
C VAL A 401 17.08 -2.79 -12.24
N LEU A 402 18.12 -3.39 -11.68
CA LEU A 402 18.96 -4.37 -12.37
C LEU A 402 18.44 -5.77 -12.07
N ARG A 403 18.16 -6.53 -13.11
CA ARG A 403 17.92 -7.98 -13.03
C ARG A 403 19.16 -8.73 -13.43
N LEU A 404 19.57 -9.66 -12.60
CA LEU A 404 20.61 -10.64 -12.89
C LEU A 404 19.99 -12.05 -12.90
N ARG A 405 20.25 -12.82 -13.94
CA ARG A 405 19.80 -14.20 -14.08
C ARG A 405 20.92 -15.06 -14.66
N SER A 406 21.24 -16.14 -13.98
CA SER A 406 22.23 -17.12 -14.47
C SER A 406 21.60 -18.09 -15.45
#